data_589290f21d0d8dd71163634541a4d9de
#
_entry.id   589290f21d0d8dd71163634541a4d9de
#
_cell.length_a   1.000
_cell.length_b   1.000
_cell.length_c   1.000
_cell.angle_alpha   90.00
_cell.angle_beta   90.00
_cell.angle_gamma   90.00
#
_symmetry.space_group_name_H-M   'P 1'
#
loop_
_entity.id
_entity.type
_entity.pdbx_description
1 polymer ?
#
loop_
_entity_poly.entity_id
_entity_poly.type
_entity_poly.pdbx_seq_one_letter_code
_entity_poly.pdbx_strand_id
1 'polypeptide(L)'
;MANKFSTSVNIIRDSSTEIHYIPTPNAKQVVSQIVNDFKKGIRSFNIIGTYGTGKSSFLLALEKSILGEKRYYETNFINNGKYDFVKFVGSYNSIIDEFAENFNVIAPKNRNENILSEIFNKYHSIDKKNGMLFILIDEFGKFLEYASKNNPESELYFIQQLAEFCNNPKYNIVLVTTVHQSFESYAFSLSSTQKQEWSKVKGRFREITFNEPVEQLLYLASEFISTNFDSKKPLAQITKNTELAVGTKSFSFSKIFIEDIAKKLFPLDLLSANALTLSLQRYGQNERSLFTFLESTDHTGLARFKKEENPFFNLSNVYDYLNFNFYSFLTSKYNPDFSSWSTIRSSLELVERVFEWGVIGLFWAF
;
A
#
# COMPACT_ATOMS: atom_id res chain seq x y z
N MET A 1 2.84 23.04 12.32
CA MET A 1 1.97 22.52 11.25
C MET A 1 1.90 21.03 11.45
N ALA A 2 0.70 20.45 11.61
CA ALA A 2 0.55 19.00 11.77
C ALA A 2 1.04 18.31 10.50
N ASN A 3 1.91 17.32 10.68
CA ASN A 3 2.41 16.49 9.59
C ASN A 3 1.25 15.63 9.08
N LYS A 4 0.61 16.05 7.99
CA LYS A 4 -0.43 15.25 7.33
C LYS A 4 0.22 14.20 6.44
N PHE A 5 -0.01 12.91 6.71
CA PHE A 5 0.16 11.89 5.69
C PHE A 5 -0.92 12.11 4.62
N SER A 6 -0.55 12.12 3.35
CA SER A 6 -1.56 12.19 2.30
C SER A 6 -2.36 10.89 2.27
N THR A 7 -3.67 10.97 2.42
CA THR A 7 -4.59 9.82 2.43
C THR A 7 -4.66 9.09 1.10
N SER A 8 -4.34 9.77 0.00
CA SER A 8 -4.25 9.20 -1.35
C SER A 8 -3.14 9.93 -2.10
N VAL A 9 -2.07 9.23 -2.36
CA VAL A 9 -0.91 9.74 -3.10
C VAL A 9 -1.04 9.38 -4.57
N ASN A 10 -0.95 10.38 -5.44
CA ASN A 10 -0.90 10.19 -6.88
C ASN A 10 0.49 10.58 -7.39
N ILE A 11 1.20 9.66 -8.03
CA ILE A 11 2.60 9.86 -8.43
C ILE A 11 2.80 10.94 -9.50
N ILE A 12 1.74 11.37 -10.19
CA ILE A 12 1.78 12.46 -11.16
C ILE A 12 1.44 13.78 -10.47
N ARG A 13 0.26 13.86 -9.85
CA ARG A 13 -0.26 15.08 -9.21
C ARG A 13 0.66 15.56 -8.08
N ASP A 14 1.11 14.64 -7.25
CA ASP A 14 1.83 14.95 -6.01
C ASP A 14 3.36 14.93 -6.18
N SER A 15 3.84 14.84 -7.41
CA SER A 15 5.27 14.78 -7.75
C SER A 15 6.09 15.96 -7.20
N SER A 16 5.53 17.18 -7.25
CA SER A 16 6.17 18.40 -6.78
C SER A 16 5.91 18.71 -5.30
N THR A 17 5.06 17.92 -4.63
CA THR A 17 4.73 18.18 -3.22
C THR A 17 5.75 17.54 -2.29
N GLU A 18 5.93 18.15 -1.11
CA GLU A 18 6.70 17.50 -0.06
C GLU A 18 5.88 16.33 0.51
N ILE A 19 6.41 15.11 0.36
CA ILE A 19 5.80 13.91 0.92
C ILE A 19 6.33 13.65 2.34
N HIS A 20 5.42 13.35 3.24
CA HIS A 20 5.78 12.89 4.56
C HIS A 20 5.87 11.36 4.54
N TYR A 21 7.08 10.87 4.28
CA TYR A 21 7.35 9.44 4.09
C TYR A 21 8.46 8.96 5.02
N ILE A 22 8.20 7.89 5.73
CA ILE A 22 9.18 7.22 6.59
C ILE A 22 9.59 5.90 5.91
N PRO A 23 10.86 5.80 5.43
CA PRO A 23 11.32 4.60 4.75
C PRO A 23 11.46 3.43 5.73
N THR A 24 10.61 2.42 5.58
CA THR A 24 10.66 1.20 6.37
C THR A 24 11.87 0.33 6.00
N PRO A 25 12.32 -0.58 6.88
CA PRO A 25 13.34 -1.57 6.52
C PRO A 25 12.97 -2.41 5.30
N ASN A 26 11.70 -2.81 5.16
CA ASN A 26 11.22 -3.54 4.00
C ASN A 26 11.34 -2.69 2.72
N ALA A 27 10.90 -1.44 2.73
CA ALA A 27 11.03 -0.53 1.60
C ALA A 27 12.50 -0.32 1.20
N LYS A 28 13.42 -0.17 2.16
CA LYS A 28 14.86 -0.08 1.91
C LYS A 28 15.41 -1.35 1.26
N GLN A 29 14.96 -2.52 1.71
CA GLN A 29 15.33 -3.80 1.14
C GLN A 29 14.85 -3.94 -0.30
N VAL A 30 13.62 -3.53 -0.60
CA VAL A 30 13.05 -3.52 -1.95
C VAL A 30 13.89 -2.63 -2.88
N VAL A 31 14.26 -1.42 -2.46
CA VAL A 31 15.14 -0.55 -3.28
C VAL A 31 16.51 -1.18 -3.48
N SER A 32 17.13 -1.73 -2.44
CA SER A 32 18.40 -2.46 -2.57
C SER A 32 18.30 -3.61 -3.56
N GLN A 33 17.21 -4.34 -3.54
CA GLN A 33 16.95 -5.44 -4.50
C GLN A 33 16.84 -4.89 -5.92
N ILE A 34 16.07 -3.84 -6.16
CA ILE A 34 15.93 -3.21 -7.49
C ILE A 34 17.29 -2.77 -8.02
N VAL A 35 18.10 -2.09 -7.19
CA VAL A 35 19.45 -1.63 -7.56
C VAL A 35 20.39 -2.81 -7.89
N ASN A 36 20.36 -3.87 -7.07
CA ASN A 36 21.19 -5.04 -7.27
C ASN A 36 20.77 -5.85 -8.51
N ASP A 37 19.47 -6.01 -8.73
CA ASP A 37 18.94 -6.74 -9.88
C ASP A 37 19.16 -5.94 -11.19
N PHE A 38 19.09 -4.60 -11.14
CA PHE A 38 19.48 -3.74 -12.27
C PHE A 38 20.94 -3.98 -12.69
N LYS A 39 21.87 -4.07 -11.73
CA LYS A 39 23.27 -4.38 -12.01
C LYS A 39 23.49 -5.75 -12.65
N LYS A 40 22.54 -6.68 -12.40
CA LYS A 40 22.52 -8.02 -13.04
C LYS A 40 21.82 -8.05 -14.39
N GLY A 41 21.31 -6.90 -14.85
CA GLY A 41 20.65 -6.80 -16.16
C GLY A 41 19.13 -6.89 -16.13
N ILE A 42 18.48 -6.99 -14.97
CA ILE A 42 17.04 -6.98 -14.84
C ILE A 42 16.57 -5.53 -14.72
N ARG A 43 15.63 -5.10 -15.56
CA ARG A 43 15.18 -3.70 -15.64
C ARG A 43 13.68 -3.53 -15.59
N SER A 44 12.91 -4.63 -15.56
CA SER A 44 11.44 -4.58 -15.45
C SER A 44 11.02 -5.22 -14.14
N PHE A 45 10.41 -4.42 -13.26
CA PHE A 45 10.02 -4.80 -11.91
C PHE A 45 8.51 -4.63 -11.73
N ASN A 46 7.90 -5.61 -11.08
CA ASN A 46 6.49 -5.55 -10.68
C ASN A 46 6.39 -5.65 -9.15
N ILE A 47 5.97 -4.58 -8.52
CA ILE A 47 5.84 -4.46 -7.06
C ILE A 47 4.43 -4.88 -6.67
N ILE A 48 4.32 -5.98 -5.94
CA ILE A 48 3.06 -6.58 -5.51
C ILE A 48 2.82 -6.26 -4.04
N GLY A 49 1.71 -5.62 -3.72
CA GLY A 49 1.32 -5.37 -2.33
C GLY A 49 -0.14 -4.96 -2.23
N THR A 50 -0.81 -5.33 -1.16
CA THR A 50 -2.22 -5.03 -0.94
C THR A 50 -2.49 -3.52 -0.96
N TYR A 51 -3.76 -3.13 -1.06
CA TYR A 51 -4.15 -1.72 -0.96
C TYR A 51 -3.71 -1.12 0.36
N GLY A 52 -3.37 0.17 0.36
CA GLY A 52 -2.97 0.88 1.58
C GLY A 52 -1.58 0.55 2.13
N THR A 53 -0.76 -0.26 1.45
CA THR A 53 0.62 -0.56 1.88
C THR A 53 1.64 0.54 1.54
N GLY A 54 1.21 1.65 0.95
CA GLY A 54 2.08 2.79 0.67
C GLY A 54 2.91 2.69 -0.62
N LYS A 55 2.52 1.84 -1.60
CA LYS A 55 3.26 1.68 -2.87
C LYS A 55 3.43 2.98 -3.64
N SER A 56 2.39 3.80 -3.76
CA SER A 56 2.44 5.10 -4.45
C SER A 56 3.41 6.06 -3.75
N SER A 57 3.36 6.13 -2.42
CA SER A 57 4.32 6.92 -1.61
C SER A 57 5.74 6.40 -1.75
N PHE A 58 5.91 5.07 -1.83
CA PHE A 58 7.20 4.42 -2.10
C PHE A 58 7.77 4.84 -3.46
N LEU A 59 6.96 4.84 -4.53
CA LEU A 59 7.39 5.27 -5.86
C LEU A 59 7.84 6.73 -5.87
N LEU A 60 7.10 7.64 -5.21
CA LEU A 60 7.51 9.05 -5.08
C LEU A 60 8.79 9.21 -4.24
N ALA A 61 8.92 8.48 -3.15
CA ALA A 61 10.13 8.51 -2.32
C ALA A 61 11.35 7.97 -3.08
N LEU A 62 11.15 6.95 -3.92
CA LEU A 62 12.18 6.43 -4.82
C LEU A 62 12.60 7.48 -5.84
N GLU A 63 11.64 8.12 -6.54
CA GLU A 63 11.89 9.21 -7.48
C GLU A 63 12.69 10.34 -6.84
N LYS A 64 12.23 10.87 -5.69
CA LYS A 64 12.90 11.95 -4.97
C LYS A 64 14.32 11.58 -4.51
N SER A 65 14.53 10.33 -4.15
CA SER A 65 15.87 9.84 -3.78
C SER A 65 16.81 9.74 -4.99
N ILE A 66 16.31 9.31 -6.14
CA ILE A 66 17.07 9.21 -7.39
C ILE A 66 17.43 10.60 -7.92
N LEU A 67 16.50 11.56 -7.85
CA LEU A 67 16.71 12.95 -8.26
C LEU A 67 17.59 13.74 -7.28
N GLY A 68 17.86 13.19 -6.08
CA GLY A 68 18.62 13.88 -5.05
C GLY A 68 17.86 14.99 -4.32
N GLU A 69 16.54 15.10 -4.52
CA GLU A 69 15.68 16.09 -3.85
C GLU A 69 15.57 15.83 -2.35
N LYS A 70 15.39 14.55 -1.98
CA LYS A 70 15.34 14.08 -0.59
C LYS A 70 15.82 12.63 -0.49
N ARG A 71 16.78 12.37 0.39
CA ARG A 71 17.40 11.06 0.53
C ARG A 71 16.58 10.16 1.46
N TYR A 72 15.65 9.39 0.90
CA TYR A 72 14.94 8.30 1.60
C TYR A 72 15.69 6.98 1.46
N TYR A 73 16.36 6.75 0.32
CA TYR A 73 17.00 5.50 -0.06
C TYR A 73 18.41 5.73 -0.64
N GLU A 74 19.21 4.69 -0.66
CA GLU A 74 20.44 4.65 -1.42
C GLU A 74 20.16 4.10 -2.84
N THR A 75 20.32 4.97 -3.83
CA THR A 75 19.90 4.72 -5.22
C THR A 75 21.07 4.77 -6.19
N ASN A 76 22.13 3.99 -5.88
CA ASN A 76 23.35 3.94 -6.69
C ASN A 76 23.17 3.04 -7.91
N PHE A 77 22.37 3.47 -8.90
CA PHE A 77 22.18 2.74 -10.16
C PHE A 77 23.39 2.88 -11.08
N ILE A 78 23.77 4.10 -11.41
CA ILE A 78 24.92 4.43 -12.25
C ILE A 78 25.70 5.60 -11.65
N ASN A 79 27.02 5.63 -11.88
CA ASN A 79 27.89 6.72 -11.42
C ASN A 79 27.63 8.00 -12.23
N ASN A 80 27.45 9.12 -11.55
CA ASN A 80 27.16 10.43 -12.14
C ASN A 80 25.99 10.39 -13.14
N GLY A 81 24.94 9.61 -12.80
CA GLY A 81 23.76 9.45 -13.64
C GLY A 81 22.94 10.73 -13.75
N LYS A 82 22.38 10.96 -14.95
CA LYS A 82 21.30 11.91 -15.18
C LYS A 82 20.02 11.15 -15.37
N TYR A 83 18.99 11.53 -14.63
CA TYR A 83 17.76 10.77 -14.51
C TYR A 83 16.57 11.54 -15.04
N ASP A 84 15.67 10.87 -15.72
CA ASP A 84 14.34 11.39 -16.07
C ASP A 84 13.27 10.33 -15.83
N PHE A 85 12.03 10.77 -15.69
CA PHE A 85 10.89 9.94 -15.31
C PHE A 85 9.73 10.12 -16.28
N VAL A 86 9.13 9.00 -16.68
CA VAL A 86 7.82 8.95 -17.31
C VAL A 86 6.88 8.23 -16.36
N LYS A 87 5.76 8.85 -16.03
CA LYS A 87 4.86 8.34 -14.99
C LYS A 87 3.45 8.15 -15.52
N PHE A 88 2.86 7.01 -15.15
CA PHE A 88 1.47 6.67 -15.45
C PHE A 88 0.75 6.25 -14.17
N VAL A 89 -0.53 6.53 -14.10
CA VAL A 89 -1.43 5.98 -13.08
C VAL A 89 -2.48 5.17 -13.81
N GLY A 90 -2.53 3.88 -13.52
CA GLY A 90 -3.44 2.95 -14.18
C GLY A 90 -4.89 3.37 -14.05
N SER A 91 -5.58 3.30 -15.16
CA SER A 91 -7.03 3.45 -15.31
C SER A 91 -7.61 2.23 -16.03
N TYR A 92 -8.92 2.02 -15.97
CA TYR A 92 -9.55 0.96 -16.74
C TYR A 92 -9.63 1.36 -18.21
N ASN A 93 -8.48 1.34 -18.89
CA ASN A 93 -8.29 1.76 -20.28
C ASN A 93 -7.17 0.96 -20.95
N SER A 94 -7.01 1.09 -22.26
CA SER A 94 -5.90 0.51 -23.02
C SER A 94 -4.56 1.12 -22.60
N ILE A 95 -3.59 0.29 -22.25
CA ILE A 95 -2.23 0.77 -21.98
C ILE A 95 -1.56 1.29 -23.24
N ILE A 96 -1.89 0.72 -24.41
CA ILE A 96 -1.39 1.20 -25.71
C ILE A 96 -1.86 2.62 -25.96
N ASP A 97 -3.14 2.91 -25.70
CA ASP A 97 -3.71 4.24 -25.91
C ASP A 97 -3.08 5.26 -24.95
N GLU A 98 -2.92 4.90 -23.69
CA GLU A 98 -2.29 5.75 -22.66
C GLU A 98 -0.84 6.12 -23.03
N PHE A 99 -0.05 5.14 -23.47
CA PHE A 99 1.32 5.41 -23.93
C PHE A 99 1.35 6.22 -25.23
N ALA A 100 0.46 5.93 -26.19
CA ALA A 100 0.38 6.69 -27.43
C ALA A 100 0.02 8.15 -27.19
N GLU A 101 -0.92 8.43 -26.29
CA GLU A 101 -1.29 9.78 -25.90
C GLU A 101 -0.13 10.51 -25.24
N ASN A 102 0.53 9.90 -24.26
CA ASN A 102 1.66 10.49 -23.53
C ASN A 102 2.82 10.86 -24.46
N PHE A 103 3.10 10.02 -25.47
CA PHE A 103 4.20 10.22 -26.42
C PHE A 103 3.74 10.86 -27.74
N ASN A 104 2.49 11.33 -27.85
CA ASN A 104 1.91 11.95 -29.05
C ASN A 104 2.02 11.08 -30.33
N VAL A 105 1.87 9.77 -30.18
CA VAL A 105 1.89 8.81 -31.29
C VAL A 105 0.50 8.71 -31.91
N ILE A 106 0.28 9.40 -33.02
CA ILE A 106 -1.02 9.47 -33.73
C ILE A 106 -1.17 8.35 -34.78
N ALA A 107 -0.04 7.84 -35.30
CA ALA A 107 -0.05 6.88 -36.41
C ALA A 107 -0.65 5.53 -36.00
N PRO A 108 -1.69 5.02 -36.70
CA PRO A 108 -2.31 3.72 -36.36
C PRO A 108 -1.44 2.52 -36.79
N LYS A 109 -0.60 2.68 -37.82
CA LYS A 109 0.33 1.60 -38.25
C LYS A 109 1.58 1.57 -37.38
N ASN A 110 2.01 0.38 -37.02
CA ASN A 110 3.18 0.14 -36.19
C ASN A 110 3.17 0.92 -34.88
N ARG A 111 1.98 1.08 -34.29
CA ARG A 111 1.77 1.95 -33.13
C ARG A 111 2.70 1.59 -31.96
N ASN A 112 2.84 0.31 -31.67
CA ASN A 112 3.73 -0.17 -30.60
C ASN A 112 5.19 0.20 -30.87
N GLU A 113 5.67 -0.03 -32.10
CA GLU A 113 7.04 0.30 -32.51
C GLU A 113 7.30 1.79 -32.42
N ASN A 114 6.33 2.61 -32.85
CA ASN A 114 6.42 4.06 -32.75
C ASN A 114 6.49 4.53 -31.29
N ILE A 115 5.67 3.95 -30.38
CA ILE A 115 5.75 4.25 -28.94
C ILE A 115 7.14 3.92 -28.40
N LEU A 116 7.66 2.71 -28.69
CA LEU A 116 8.99 2.31 -28.24
C LEU A 116 10.09 3.21 -28.80
N SER A 117 9.93 3.68 -30.03
CA SER A 117 10.84 4.65 -30.65
C SER A 117 10.84 6.00 -29.92
N GLU A 118 9.66 6.49 -29.52
CA GLU A 118 9.56 7.74 -28.76
C GLU A 118 10.12 7.60 -27.34
N ILE A 119 9.93 6.46 -26.68
CA ILE A 119 10.60 6.13 -25.41
C ILE A 119 12.14 6.17 -25.60
N PHE A 120 12.63 5.60 -26.68
CA PHE A 120 14.05 5.62 -27.00
C PHE A 120 14.58 7.04 -27.27
N ASN A 121 13.85 7.85 -28.01
CA ASN A 121 14.19 9.25 -28.26
C ASN A 121 14.27 10.04 -26.95
N LYS A 122 13.29 9.86 -26.08
CA LYS A 122 13.27 10.48 -24.75
C LYS A 122 14.48 10.03 -23.92
N TYR A 123 14.79 8.74 -23.89
CA TYR A 123 15.98 8.22 -23.20
C TYR A 123 17.27 8.87 -23.72
N HIS A 124 17.44 8.95 -25.03
CA HIS A 124 18.63 9.57 -25.65
C HIS A 124 18.74 11.08 -25.43
N SER A 125 17.63 11.76 -25.17
CA SER A 125 17.62 13.19 -24.86
C SER A 125 18.18 13.54 -23.49
N ILE A 126 18.22 12.57 -22.54
CA ILE A 126 18.67 12.80 -21.15
C ILE A 126 20.18 13.05 -21.10
N ASP A 127 20.95 12.09 -21.55
CA ASP A 127 22.40 12.16 -21.64
C ASP A 127 22.92 10.98 -22.47
N LYS A 128 23.90 11.23 -23.37
CA LYS A 128 24.39 10.19 -24.28
C LYS A 128 25.20 9.08 -23.58
N LYS A 129 25.80 9.36 -22.43
CA LYS A 129 26.69 8.40 -21.73
C LYS A 129 26.11 7.92 -20.41
N ASN A 130 25.51 8.81 -19.64
CA ASN A 130 25.08 8.55 -18.27
C ASN A 130 23.57 8.79 -18.07
N GLY A 131 22.80 8.81 -19.16
CA GLY A 131 21.34 8.93 -19.09
C GLY A 131 20.69 7.65 -18.55
N MET A 132 19.66 7.84 -17.74
CA MET A 132 18.82 6.76 -17.25
C MET A 132 17.36 7.20 -17.20
N LEU A 133 16.47 6.42 -17.78
CA LEU A 133 15.05 6.68 -17.83
C LEU A 133 14.30 5.72 -16.93
N PHE A 134 13.45 6.24 -16.06
CA PHE A 134 12.50 5.46 -15.28
C PHE A 134 11.09 5.60 -15.86
N ILE A 135 10.44 4.47 -16.10
CA ILE A 135 9.02 4.40 -16.45
C ILE A 135 8.32 3.84 -15.21
N LEU A 136 7.51 4.67 -14.55
CA LEU A 136 6.76 4.29 -13.36
C LEU A 136 5.28 4.14 -13.72
N ILE A 137 4.70 2.98 -13.45
CA ILE A 137 3.26 2.73 -13.66
C ILE A 137 2.65 2.34 -12.33
N ASP A 138 2.02 3.29 -11.66
CA ASP A 138 1.24 3.00 -10.46
C ASP A 138 -0.13 2.42 -10.83
N GLU A 139 -0.70 1.59 -9.98
CA GLU A 139 -1.99 0.90 -10.25
C GLU A 139 -2.04 0.13 -11.59
N PHE A 140 -0.93 -0.44 -12.01
CA PHE A 140 -0.80 -1.19 -13.28
C PHE A 140 -1.87 -2.29 -13.43
N GLY A 141 -2.37 -2.83 -12.32
CA GLY A 141 -3.44 -3.82 -12.31
C GLY A 141 -4.69 -3.40 -13.06
N LYS A 142 -5.02 -2.10 -13.12
CA LYS A 142 -6.19 -1.60 -13.88
C LYS A 142 -6.01 -1.77 -15.38
N PHE A 143 -4.81 -1.56 -15.90
CA PHE A 143 -4.50 -1.87 -17.31
C PHE A 143 -4.59 -3.37 -17.57
N LEU A 144 -4.11 -4.20 -16.64
CA LEU A 144 -4.21 -5.65 -16.74
C LEU A 144 -5.67 -6.14 -16.72
N GLU A 145 -6.52 -5.54 -15.91
CA GLU A 145 -7.97 -5.81 -15.86
C GLU A 145 -8.64 -5.45 -17.19
N TYR A 146 -8.29 -4.31 -17.76
CA TYR A 146 -8.76 -3.91 -19.06
C TYR A 146 -8.28 -4.88 -20.14
N ALA A 147 -6.99 -5.18 -20.19
CA ALA A 147 -6.37 -6.09 -21.15
C ALA A 147 -7.01 -7.47 -21.10
N SER A 148 -7.34 -7.99 -19.92
CA SER A 148 -7.95 -9.32 -19.78
C SER A 148 -9.35 -9.43 -20.38
N LYS A 149 -10.06 -8.31 -20.56
CA LYS A 149 -11.44 -8.26 -21.06
C LYS A 149 -11.57 -7.65 -22.47
N ASN A 150 -10.60 -6.82 -22.86
CA ASN A 150 -10.65 -6.03 -24.10
C ASN A 150 -9.35 -6.25 -24.90
N ASN A 151 -9.45 -7.04 -25.97
CA ASN A 151 -8.33 -7.32 -26.88
C ASN A 151 -7.03 -7.80 -26.17
N PRO A 152 -7.08 -8.89 -25.38
CA PRO A 152 -5.95 -9.35 -24.57
C PRO A 152 -4.68 -9.60 -25.39
N GLU A 153 -4.81 -10.06 -26.63
CA GLU A 153 -3.65 -10.38 -27.46
C GLU A 153 -2.81 -9.14 -27.78
N SER A 154 -3.44 -8.04 -28.17
CA SER A 154 -2.74 -6.79 -28.52
C SER A 154 -2.15 -6.11 -27.29
N GLU A 155 -2.93 -6.01 -26.20
CA GLU A 155 -2.51 -5.36 -24.97
C GLU A 155 -1.35 -6.11 -24.31
N LEU A 156 -1.45 -7.43 -24.22
CA LEU A 156 -0.39 -8.28 -23.64
C LEU A 156 0.88 -8.25 -24.49
N TYR A 157 0.72 -8.26 -25.82
CA TYR A 157 1.86 -8.17 -26.71
C TYR A 157 2.63 -6.86 -26.52
N PHE A 158 1.92 -5.74 -26.39
CA PHE A 158 2.58 -4.46 -26.09
C PHE A 158 3.30 -4.47 -24.75
N ILE A 159 2.66 -4.99 -23.69
CA ILE A 159 3.29 -5.08 -22.35
C ILE A 159 4.56 -5.94 -22.42
N GLN A 160 4.51 -7.06 -23.17
CA GLN A 160 5.71 -7.89 -23.39
C GLN A 160 6.80 -7.11 -24.11
N GLN A 161 6.49 -6.45 -25.23
CA GLN A 161 7.43 -5.66 -26.00
C GLN A 161 8.07 -4.55 -25.16
N LEU A 162 7.28 -3.85 -24.36
CA LEU A 162 7.75 -2.80 -23.45
C LEU A 162 8.73 -3.35 -22.41
N ALA A 163 8.38 -4.47 -21.77
CA ALA A 163 9.25 -5.11 -20.79
C ALA A 163 10.55 -5.64 -21.40
N GLU A 164 10.48 -6.26 -22.59
CA GLU A 164 11.65 -6.72 -23.34
C GLU A 164 12.54 -5.56 -23.77
N PHE A 165 11.95 -4.48 -24.23
CA PHE A 165 12.66 -3.26 -24.60
C PHE A 165 13.43 -2.67 -23.42
N CYS A 166 12.78 -2.54 -22.25
CA CYS A 166 13.41 -2.07 -21.03
C CYS A 166 14.53 -3.02 -20.55
N ASN A 167 14.31 -4.35 -20.64
CA ASN A 167 15.32 -5.35 -20.25
C ASN A 167 16.52 -5.45 -21.20
N ASN A 168 16.54 -4.69 -22.31
CA ASN A 168 17.67 -4.68 -23.22
C ASN A 168 18.90 -4.04 -22.52
N PRO A 169 20.03 -4.77 -22.37
CA PRO A 169 21.19 -4.26 -21.63
C PRO A 169 21.90 -3.07 -22.28
N LYS A 170 21.55 -2.75 -23.51
CA LYS A 170 22.10 -1.58 -24.22
C LYS A 170 21.53 -0.25 -23.71
N TYR A 171 20.42 -0.29 -22.99
CA TYR A 171 19.72 0.91 -22.52
C TYR A 171 19.63 0.92 -21.00
N ASN A 172 19.78 2.08 -20.40
CA ASN A 172 19.50 2.28 -18.98
C ASN A 172 18.04 2.77 -18.80
N ILE A 173 17.09 1.92 -19.20
CA ILE A 173 15.65 2.17 -19.05
C ILE A 173 15.13 1.19 -18.02
N VAL A 174 14.48 1.68 -16.98
CA VAL A 174 13.92 0.86 -15.90
C VAL A 174 12.40 1.03 -15.86
N LEU A 175 11.69 -0.08 -15.93
CA LEU A 175 10.24 -0.15 -15.79
C LEU A 175 9.90 -0.64 -14.39
N VAL A 176 9.14 0.16 -13.64
CA VAL A 176 8.63 -0.22 -12.31
C VAL A 176 7.11 -0.07 -12.33
N THR A 177 6.44 -1.17 -12.08
CA THR A 177 4.97 -1.22 -12.02
C THR A 177 4.50 -1.58 -10.61
N THR A 178 3.31 -1.17 -10.20
CA THR A 178 2.70 -1.59 -8.96
C THR A 178 1.36 -2.29 -9.20
N VAL A 179 1.12 -3.36 -8.46
CA VAL A 179 -0.15 -4.09 -8.49
C VAL A 179 -0.60 -4.43 -7.06
N HIS A 180 -1.88 -4.68 -6.87
CA HIS A 180 -2.43 -5.04 -5.55
C HIS A 180 -2.57 -6.56 -5.35
N GLN A 181 -2.47 -7.33 -6.40
CA GLN A 181 -2.53 -8.81 -6.37
C GLN A 181 -1.53 -9.41 -7.37
N SER A 182 -1.31 -10.72 -7.32
CA SER A 182 -0.39 -11.37 -8.23
C SER A 182 -0.81 -11.24 -9.69
N PHE A 183 0.15 -11.33 -10.60
CA PHE A 183 -0.09 -11.23 -12.03
C PHE A 183 -1.11 -12.27 -12.51
N GLU A 184 -1.09 -13.48 -11.93
CA GLU A 184 -2.02 -14.58 -12.26
C GLU A 184 -3.47 -14.25 -11.90
N SER A 185 -3.69 -13.47 -10.86
CA SER A 185 -5.05 -13.12 -10.41
C SER A 185 -5.82 -12.32 -11.47
N TYR A 186 -5.12 -11.58 -12.32
CA TYR A 186 -5.75 -10.85 -13.43
C TYR A 186 -6.08 -11.75 -14.63
N ALA A 187 -5.45 -12.93 -14.72
CA ALA A 187 -5.63 -13.89 -15.80
C ALA A 187 -6.83 -14.85 -15.59
N PHE A 188 -7.61 -14.67 -14.51
CA PHE A 188 -8.64 -15.64 -14.13
C PHE A 188 -9.68 -15.89 -15.24
N SER A 189 -10.12 -14.84 -15.92
CA SER A 189 -11.13 -14.90 -16.98
C SER A 189 -10.59 -15.32 -18.37
N LEU A 190 -9.28 -15.49 -18.52
CA LEU A 190 -8.64 -15.80 -19.80
C LEU A 190 -8.76 -17.29 -20.18
N SER A 191 -8.80 -17.55 -21.49
CA SER A 191 -8.68 -18.91 -22.03
C SER A 191 -7.30 -19.55 -21.74
N SER A 192 -7.18 -20.85 -21.92
CA SER A 192 -5.90 -21.56 -21.68
C SER A 192 -4.77 -21.01 -22.55
N THR A 193 -5.02 -20.70 -23.81
CA THR A 193 -4.04 -20.12 -24.75
C THR A 193 -3.61 -18.73 -24.29
N GLN A 194 -4.56 -17.88 -23.93
CA GLN A 194 -4.27 -16.53 -23.41
C GLN A 194 -3.51 -16.58 -22.08
N LYS A 195 -3.78 -17.54 -21.21
CA LYS A 195 -3.00 -17.75 -19.97
C LYS A 195 -1.54 -18.11 -20.25
N GLN A 196 -1.26 -18.82 -21.33
CA GLN A 196 0.12 -19.09 -21.72
C GLN A 196 0.85 -17.81 -22.17
N GLU A 197 0.19 -16.94 -22.95
CA GLU A 197 0.76 -15.65 -23.32
C GLU A 197 0.93 -14.74 -22.08
N TRP A 198 -0.03 -14.76 -21.18
CA TRP A 198 0.07 -14.07 -19.90
C TRP A 198 1.30 -14.47 -19.09
N SER A 199 1.59 -15.78 -19.02
CA SER A 199 2.77 -16.32 -18.34
C SER A 199 4.09 -15.87 -18.99
N LYS A 200 4.12 -15.68 -20.31
CA LYS A 200 5.29 -15.13 -21.01
C LYS A 200 5.51 -13.65 -20.62
N VAL A 201 4.45 -12.85 -20.55
CA VAL A 201 4.52 -11.47 -20.11
C VAL A 201 5.04 -11.40 -18.67
N LYS A 202 4.45 -12.18 -17.76
CA LYS A 202 4.91 -12.29 -16.36
C LYS A 202 6.40 -12.60 -16.28
N GLY A 203 6.88 -13.54 -17.08
CA GLY A 203 8.29 -13.95 -17.09
C GLY A 203 9.29 -12.85 -17.48
N ARG A 204 8.82 -11.70 -18.00
CA ARG A 204 9.65 -10.53 -18.30
C ARG A 204 9.82 -9.57 -17.12
N PHE A 205 9.01 -9.73 -16.07
CA PHE A 205 9.05 -8.92 -14.88
C PHE A 205 9.70 -9.65 -13.71
N ARG A 206 10.49 -8.94 -12.95
CA ARG A 206 10.92 -9.35 -11.62
C ARG A 206 9.85 -8.95 -10.62
N GLU A 207 9.10 -9.91 -10.11
CA GLU A 207 8.12 -9.68 -9.05
C GLU A 207 8.81 -9.46 -7.71
N ILE A 208 8.39 -8.42 -7.01
CA ILE A 208 8.89 -8.07 -5.68
C ILE A 208 7.68 -7.84 -4.78
N THR A 209 7.59 -8.58 -3.70
CA THR A 209 6.53 -8.42 -2.71
C THR A 209 6.80 -7.18 -1.84
N PHE A 210 5.81 -6.29 -1.78
CA PHE A 210 5.82 -5.08 -0.97
C PHE A 210 4.68 -5.14 0.06
N ASN A 211 4.85 -6.03 1.03
CA ASN A 211 3.93 -6.13 2.16
C ASN A 211 4.65 -5.61 3.38
N GLU A 212 4.10 -4.55 3.97
CA GLU A 212 4.62 -4.06 5.25
C GLU A 212 4.18 -5.01 6.36
N PRO A 213 5.12 -5.61 7.09
CA PRO A 213 4.79 -6.41 8.26
C PRO A 213 4.02 -5.57 9.28
N VAL A 214 3.18 -6.21 10.09
CA VAL A 214 2.40 -5.54 11.15
C VAL A 214 3.31 -4.73 12.06
N GLU A 215 4.49 -5.23 12.38
CA GLU A 215 5.52 -4.54 13.17
C GLU A 215 5.89 -3.17 12.57
N GLN A 216 6.09 -3.11 11.26
CA GLN A 216 6.44 -1.86 10.58
C GLN A 216 5.29 -0.86 10.61
N LEU A 217 4.06 -1.33 10.41
CA LEU A 217 2.87 -0.49 10.49
C LEU A 217 2.64 0.03 11.91
N LEU A 218 2.84 -0.80 12.92
CA LEU A 218 2.77 -0.39 14.33
C LEU A 218 3.86 0.61 14.69
N TYR A 219 5.07 0.41 14.18
CA TYR A 219 6.15 1.39 14.35
C TYR A 219 5.77 2.74 13.75
N LEU A 220 5.31 2.76 12.50
CA LEU A 220 4.87 3.98 11.82
C LEU A 220 3.71 4.66 12.56
N ALA A 221 2.72 3.88 13.02
CA ALA A 221 1.63 4.40 13.83
C ALA A 221 2.14 5.02 15.13
N SER A 222 3.10 4.39 15.81
CA SER A 222 3.68 4.89 17.05
C SER A 222 4.42 6.22 16.85
N GLU A 223 5.17 6.36 15.77
CA GLU A 223 5.85 7.62 15.43
C GLU A 223 4.83 8.73 15.09
N PHE A 224 3.79 8.40 14.31
CA PHE A 224 2.74 9.36 14.00
C PHE A 224 1.99 9.82 15.25
N ILE A 225 1.55 8.88 16.09
CA ILE A 225 0.79 9.20 17.31
C ILE A 225 1.66 10.01 18.27
N SER A 226 2.91 9.63 18.48
CA SER A 226 3.81 10.33 19.41
C SER A 226 4.09 11.78 18.98
N THR A 227 4.01 12.06 17.69
CA THR A 227 4.26 13.41 17.14
C THR A 227 2.99 14.28 17.15
N ASN A 228 1.81 13.67 16.94
CA ASN A 228 0.57 14.44 16.71
C ASN A 228 -0.39 14.43 17.92
N PHE A 229 -0.20 13.53 18.88
CA PHE A 229 -1.06 13.41 20.06
C PHE A 229 -0.27 13.69 21.33
N ASP A 230 -0.31 14.94 21.79
CA ASP A 230 0.25 15.28 23.11
C ASP A 230 -0.76 14.94 24.20
N SER A 231 -0.41 14.01 25.09
CA SER A 231 -1.27 13.62 26.19
C SER A 231 -0.49 13.03 27.37
N LYS A 232 -0.95 13.36 28.58
CA LYS A 232 -0.41 12.77 29.82
C LYS A 232 -0.61 11.24 29.77
N LYS A 233 0.49 10.50 29.75
CA LYS A 233 0.51 9.04 29.58
C LYS A 233 0.38 8.34 30.93
N PRO A 234 -0.55 7.37 31.09
CA PRO A 234 -0.66 6.53 32.29
C PRO A 234 0.42 5.42 32.28
N LEU A 235 1.68 5.80 32.51
CA LEU A 235 2.84 4.90 32.33
C LEU A 235 2.72 3.59 33.09
N ALA A 236 2.22 3.60 34.34
CA ALA A 236 2.05 2.38 35.13
C ALA A 236 1.09 1.38 34.44
N GLN A 237 -0.01 1.87 33.87
CA GLN A 237 -0.98 1.03 33.19
C GLN A 237 -0.47 0.55 31.83
N ILE A 238 0.25 1.41 31.09
CA ILE A 238 0.92 1.02 29.85
C ILE A 238 1.91 -0.12 30.13
N THR A 239 2.76 0.02 31.16
CA THR A 239 3.74 -1.01 31.53
C THR A 239 3.05 -2.31 31.89
N LYS A 240 2.01 -2.28 32.72
CA LYS A 240 1.23 -3.47 33.09
C LYS A 240 0.63 -4.18 31.88
N ASN A 241 -0.02 -3.43 30.97
CA ASN A 241 -0.59 -3.99 29.74
C ASN A 241 0.48 -4.59 28.82
N THR A 242 1.65 -3.94 28.75
CA THR A 242 2.80 -4.41 27.97
C THR A 242 3.35 -5.72 28.53
N GLU A 243 3.52 -5.83 29.86
CA GLU A 243 3.97 -7.06 30.53
C GLU A 243 3.00 -8.21 30.30
N LEU A 244 1.70 -7.96 30.38
CA LEU A 244 0.67 -8.96 30.06
C LEU A 244 0.77 -9.43 28.61
N ALA A 245 0.90 -8.50 27.66
CA ALA A 245 1.03 -8.81 26.23
C ALA A 245 2.26 -9.67 25.94
N VAL A 246 3.39 -9.34 26.55
CA VAL A 246 4.63 -10.13 26.44
C VAL A 246 4.49 -11.51 27.10
N GLY A 247 3.90 -11.54 28.30
CA GLY A 247 3.75 -12.77 29.10
C GLY A 247 2.83 -13.81 28.45
N THR A 248 1.77 -13.37 27.79
CA THR A 248 0.81 -14.24 27.09
C THR A 248 1.31 -14.74 25.72
N LYS A 249 2.46 -14.22 25.25
CA LYS A 249 2.98 -14.50 23.89
C LYS A 249 1.95 -14.25 22.78
N SER A 250 1.04 -13.31 23.03
CA SER A 250 -0.03 -12.95 22.08
C SER A 250 0.49 -12.31 20.78
N PHE A 251 1.74 -11.88 20.79
CA PHE A 251 2.43 -11.27 19.65
C PHE A 251 3.69 -12.03 19.31
N SER A 252 3.98 -12.15 18.03
CA SER A 252 5.25 -12.70 17.52
C SER A 252 6.41 -11.70 17.57
N PHE A 253 6.20 -10.51 18.16
CA PHE A 253 7.17 -9.42 18.22
C PHE A 253 8.20 -9.61 19.34
N SER A 254 9.37 -9.03 19.16
CA SER A 254 10.37 -9.03 20.21
C SER A 254 9.91 -8.16 21.39
N LYS A 255 10.29 -8.56 22.61
CA LYS A 255 9.99 -7.80 23.84
C LYS A 255 10.46 -6.35 23.73
N ILE A 256 11.67 -6.13 23.21
CA ILE A 256 12.28 -4.81 23.05
C ILE A 256 11.41 -3.93 22.15
N PHE A 257 10.92 -4.49 21.02
CA PHE A 257 10.05 -3.77 20.11
C PHE A 257 8.73 -3.37 20.78
N ILE A 258 8.09 -4.31 21.50
CA ILE A 258 6.83 -4.06 22.20
C ILE A 258 6.98 -2.93 23.23
N GLU A 259 8.05 -2.96 24.02
CA GLU A 259 8.33 -1.95 25.07
C GLU A 259 8.61 -0.56 24.49
N ASP A 260 9.28 -0.48 23.32
CA ASP A 260 9.53 0.79 22.63
C ASP A 260 8.27 1.42 22.09
N ILE A 261 7.43 0.64 21.39
CA ILE A 261 6.25 1.19 20.71
C ILE A 261 5.08 1.44 21.66
N ALA A 262 4.90 0.65 22.73
CA ALA A 262 3.72 0.72 23.60
C ALA A 262 3.49 2.12 24.21
N LYS A 263 4.57 2.80 24.59
CA LYS A 263 4.50 4.17 25.13
C LYS A 263 4.20 5.23 24.07
N LYS A 264 4.63 4.97 22.83
CA LYS A 264 4.44 5.89 21.69
C LYS A 264 3.05 5.75 21.11
N LEU A 265 2.44 4.57 21.16
CA LEU A 265 1.10 4.31 20.65
C LEU A 265 -0.03 4.97 21.45
N PHE A 266 0.20 5.34 22.73
CA PHE A 266 -0.86 5.94 23.55
C PHE A 266 -1.49 7.18 22.91
N PRO A 267 -2.84 7.30 22.83
CA PRO A 267 -3.88 6.57 23.56
C PRO A 267 -4.32 5.23 22.94
N LEU A 268 -3.83 4.85 21.77
CA LEU A 268 -4.15 3.56 21.18
C LEU A 268 -3.47 2.43 21.99
N ASP A 269 -4.28 1.50 22.50
CA ASP A 269 -3.79 0.32 23.19
C ASP A 269 -3.04 -0.63 22.24
N LEU A 270 -1.99 -1.29 22.72
CA LEU A 270 -1.14 -2.16 21.90
C LEU A 270 -1.92 -3.32 21.25
N LEU A 271 -2.80 -3.98 22.01
CA LEU A 271 -3.64 -5.07 21.48
C LEU A 271 -4.59 -4.54 20.42
N SER A 272 -5.19 -3.39 20.68
CA SER A 272 -6.10 -2.70 19.75
C SER A 272 -5.38 -2.22 18.50
N ALA A 273 -4.16 -1.70 18.62
CA ALA A 273 -3.32 -1.32 17.50
C ALA A 273 -3.03 -2.52 16.58
N ASN A 274 -2.69 -3.66 17.18
CA ASN A 274 -2.42 -4.89 16.43
C ASN A 274 -3.69 -5.42 15.75
N ALA A 275 -4.79 -5.53 16.48
CA ALA A 275 -6.08 -5.99 15.94
C ALA A 275 -6.58 -5.08 14.81
N LEU A 276 -6.50 -3.77 14.99
CA LEU A 276 -6.87 -2.79 13.98
C LEU A 276 -5.99 -2.93 12.72
N THR A 277 -4.67 -3.02 12.89
CA THR A 277 -3.73 -3.15 11.77
C THR A 277 -4.03 -4.41 10.96
N LEU A 278 -4.20 -5.56 11.61
CA LEU A 278 -4.56 -6.81 10.95
C LEU A 278 -5.93 -6.72 10.24
N SER A 279 -6.92 -6.10 10.89
CA SER A 279 -8.24 -5.92 10.31
C SER A 279 -8.20 -5.02 9.07
N LEU A 280 -7.45 -3.92 9.13
CA LEU A 280 -7.30 -3.00 8.01
C LEU A 280 -6.51 -3.62 6.85
N GLN A 281 -5.51 -4.46 7.12
CA GLN A 281 -4.85 -5.25 6.08
C GLN A 281 -5.80 -6.24 5.41
N ARG A 282 -6.72 -6.82 6.16
CA ARG A 282 -7.66 -7.85 5.68
C ARG A 282 -8.89 -7.27 5.00
N TYR A 283 -9.47 -6.21 5.56
CA TYR A 283 -10.74 -5.60 5.12
C TYR A 283 -10.57 -4.27 4.41
N GLY A 284 -9.40 -3.64 4.52
CA GLY A 284 -9.10 -2.33 3.93
C GLY A 284 -9.06 -2.41 2.42
N GLN A 285 -10.23 -2.21 1.78
CA GLN A 285 -10.34 -1.97 0.35
C GLN A 285 -10.39 -0.46 0.10
N ASN A 286 -9.80 -0.01 -1.02
CA ASN A 286 -9.93 1.37 -1.49
C ASN A 286 -9.57 2.42 -0.41
N GLU A 287 -8.31 2.78 -0.26
CA GLU A 287 -7.82 3.93 0.52
C GLU A 287 -7.96 3.84 2.06
N ARG A 288 -8.65 2.84 2.61
CA ARG A 288 -8.80 2.65 4.07
C ARG A 288 -7.64 1.84 4.63
N SER A 289 -6.62 2.53 5.06
CA SER A 289 -5.42 1.98 5.68
C SER A 289 -5.31 2.41 7.14
N LEU A 290 -4.30 1.89 7.84
CA LEU A 290 -3.95 2.36 9.18
C LEU A 290 -3.70 3.88 9.21
N PHE A 291 -3.11 4.45 8.16
CA PHE A 291 -2.88 5.89 8.07
C PHE A 291 -4.19 6.67 7.92
N THR A 292 -5.13 6.18 7.13
CA THR A 292 -6.46 6.79 7.03
C THR A 292 -7.17 6.81 8.38
N PHE A 293 -7.06 5.72 9.17
CA PHE A 293 -7.59 5.70 10.54
C PHE A 293 -6.92 6.74 11.44
N LEU A 294 -5.59 6.84 11.39
CA LEU A 294 -4.85 7.78 12.24
C LEU A 294 -5.17 9.25 11.94
N GLU A 295 -5.49 9.57 10.69
CA GLU A 295 -5.86 10.92 10.24
C GLU A 295 -7.37 11.18 10.26
N SER A 296 -8.18 10.13 10.45
CA SER A 296 -9.64 10.24 10.41
C SER A 296 -10.16 11.18 11.49
N THR A 297 -11.06 12.06 11.05
CA THR A 297 -11.86 12.92 11.94
C THR A 297 -13.23 12.33 12.25
N ASP A 298 -13.47 11.06 11.90
CA ASP A 298 -14.69 10.35 12.19
C ASP A 298 -14.95 10.27 13.70
N HIS A 299 -16.22 10.21 14.08
CA HIS A 299 -16.58 10.17 15.50
C HIS A 299 -16.11 8.90 16.23
N THR A 300 -15.88 7.80 15.50
CA THR A 300 -15.30 6.57 16.01
C THR A 300 -13.78 6.51 15.87
N GLY A 301 -13.14 7.55 15.30
CA GLY A 301 -11.70 7.62 15.06
C GLY A 301 -10.90 8.09 16.28
N LEU A 302 -9.59 7.87 16.21
CA LEU A 302 -8.66 8.20 17.29
C LEU A 302 -8.64 9.70 17.63
N ALA A 303 -8.78 10.58 16.65
CA ALA A 303 -8.73 12.02 16.83
C ALA A 303 -9.89 12.58 17.67
N ARG A 304 -11.02 11.88 17.70
CA ARG A 304 -12.21 12.28 18.51
C ARG A 304 -12.42 11.42 19.74
N PHE A 305 -11.48 10.54 20.03
CA PHE A 305 -11.55 9.69 21.21
C PHE A 305 -11.53 10.50 22.50
N LYS A 306 -12.53 10.30 23.36
CA LYS A 306 -12.64 10.94 24.68
C LYS A 306 -12.12 9.98 25.75
N LYS A 307 -11.22 10.48 26.59
CA LYS A 307 -10.53 9.72 27.64
C LYS A 307 -11.27 9.72 29.00
N GLU A 308 -12.53 10.13 29.03
CA GLU A 308 -13.26 10.39 30.28
C GLU A 308 -13.48 9.10 31.10
N GLU A 309 -13.85 7.99 30.46
CA GLU A 309 -14.12 6.72 31.12
C GLU A 309 -12.94 5.72 31.05
N ASN A 310 -12.24 5.69 29.93
CA ASN A 310 -11.08 4.84 29.69
C ASN A 310 -9.98 5.66 29.01
N PRO A 311 -8.76 5.69 29.58
CA PRO A 311 -7.68 6.43 28.94
C PRO A 311 -7.18 5.81 27.63
N PHE A 312 -7.56 4.56 27.32
CA PHE A 312 -7.12 3.83 26.15
C PHE A 312 -8.22 3.70 25.08
N PHE A 313 -7.84 3.92 23.84
CA PHE A 313 -8.59 3.46 22.69
C PHE A 313 -8.41 1.93 22.59
N ASN A 314 -9.40 1.20 23.05
CA ASN A 314 -9.35 -0.25 23.25
C ASN A 314 -10.08 -1.04 22.14
N LEU A 315 -10.20 -2.36 22.30
CA LEU A 315 -10.82 -3.24 21.32
C LEU A 315 -12.30 -2.90 21.04
N SER A 316 -13.05 -2.37 22.02
CA SER A 316 -14.43 -1.93 21.76
C SER A 316 -14.47 -0.75 20.79
N ASN A 317 -13.56 0.20 20.95
CA ASN A 317 -13.44 1.32 20.02
C ASN A 317 -13.01 0.86 18.62
N VAL A 318 -12.14 -0.15 18.53
CA VAL A 318 -11.77 -0.77 17.24
C VAL A 318 -12.98 -1.42 16.58
N TYR A 319 -13.81 -2.14 17.36
CA TYR A 319 -15.05 -2.74 16.85
C TYR A 319 -15.99 -1.67 16.31
N ASP A 320 -16.24 -0.59 17.06
CA ASP A 320 -17.10 0.52 16.64
C ASP A 320 -16.58 1.18 15.36
N TYR A 321 -15.27 1.41 15.27
CA TYR A 321 -14.65 1.97 14.08
C TYR A 321 -14.82 1.05 12.87
N LEU A 322 -14.55 -0.24 13.02
CA LEU A 322 -14.69 -1.21 11.93
C LEU A 322 -16.15 -1.36 11.51
N ASN A 323 -17.07 -1.48 12.47
CA ASN A 323 -18.49 -1.60 12.19
C ASN A 323 -19.04 -0.36 11.47
N PHE A 324 -18.63 0.83 11.86
CA PHE A 324 -19.06 2.07 11.20
C PHE A 324 -18.49 2.19 9.79
N ASN A 325 -17.20 1.96 9.63
CA ASN A 325 -16.51 2.24 8.36
C ASN A 325 -16.60 1.12 7.33
N PHE A 326 -16.80 -0.13 7.77
CA PHE A 326 -16.79 -1.32 6.90
C PHE A 326 -18.10 -2.11 6.95
N TYR A 327 -19.16 -1.56 7.50
CA TYR A 327 -20.44 -2.23 7.73
C TYR A 327 -20.92 -3.05 6.52
N SER A 328 -21.01 -2.43 5.35
CA SER A 328 -21.49 -3.07 4.12
C SER A 328 -20.67 -4.29 3.73
N PHE A 329 -19.35 -4.25 3.94
CA PHE A 329 -18.47 -5.37 3.66
C PHE A 329 -18.56 -6.44 4.73
N LEU A 330 -18.52 -6.08 6.01
CA LEU A 330 -18.56 -7.01 7.14
C LEU A 330 -19.87 -7.81 7.18
N THR A 331 -20.97 -7.23 6.75
CA THR A 331 -22.29 -7.86 6.65
C THR A 331 -22.55 -8.55 5.31
N SER A 332 -21.62 -8.49 4.37
CA SER A 332 -21.73 -9.12 3.06
C SER A 332 -21.41 -10.62 3.12
N LYS A 333 -22.18 -11.45 2.42
CA LYS A 333 -21.88 -12.88 2.24
C LYS A 333 -20.55 -13.14 1.48
N TYR A 334 -19.99 -12.13 0.81
CA TYR A 334 -18.68 -12.21 0.17
C TYR A 334 -17.51 -12.02 1.14
N ASN A 335 -17.79 -11.57 2.38
CA ASN A 335 -16.80 -11.53 3.44
C ASN A 335 -16.52 -12.95 3.94
N PRO A 336 -15.28 -13.47 3.87
CA PRO A 336 -14.94 -14.80 4.37
C PRO A 336 -15.18 -14.94 5.88
N ASP A 337 -15.23 -13.84 6.63
CA ASP A 337 -15.48 -13.81 8.08
C ASP A 337 -16.92 -13.43 8.44
N PHE A 338 -17.83 -13.43 7.46
CA PHE A 338 -19.24 -13.03 7.67
C PHE A 338 -19.90 -13.74 8.86
N SER A 339 -19.70 -15.04 9.00
CA SER A 339 -20.29 -15.81 10.10
C SER A 339 -19.80 -15.33 11.47
N SER A 340 -18.51 -15.06 11.61
CA SER A 340 -17.90 -14.56 12.84
C SER A 340 -18.43 -13.16 13.19
N TRP A 341 -18.49 -12.25 12.23
CA TRP A 341 -19.03 -10.90 12.42
C TRP A 341 -20.51 -10.92 12.78
N SER A 342 -21.29 -11.77 12.10
CA SER A 342 -22.73 -11.96 12.40
C SER A 342 -22.93 -12.49 13.82
N THR A 343 -22.12 -13.46 14.24
CA THR A 343 -22.21 -14.04 15.60
C THR A 343 -21.86 -13.00 16.66
N ILE A 344 -20.76 -12.26 16.50
CA ILE A 344 -20.35 -11.20 17.44
C ILE A 344 -21.48 -10.17 17.58
N ARG A 345 -22.01 -9.69 16.46
CA ARG A 345 -23.07 -8.69 16.44
C ARG A 345 -24.33 -9.19 17.16
N SER A 346 -24.80 -10.41 16.83
CA SER A 346 -25.99 -10.99 17.48
C SER A 346 -25.76 -11.20 18.98
N SER A 347 -24.53 -11.54 19.39
CA SER A 347 -24.18 -11.69 20.80
C SER A 347 -24.21 -10.35 21.53
N LEU A 348 -23.68 -9.27 20.93
CA LEU A 348 -23.73 -7.93 21.50
C LEU A 348 -25.17 -7.40 21.62
N GLU A 349 -25.96 -7.55 20.55
CA GLU A 349 -27.39 -7.18 20.56
C GLU A 349 -28.19 -7.95 21.65
N LEU A 350 -27.83 -9.21 21.87
CA LEU A 350 -28.46 -10.03 22.94
C LEU A 350 -28.04 -9.50 24.33
N VAL A 351 -26.75 -9.19 24.54
CA VAL A 351 -26.25 -8.67 25.80
C VAL A 351 -26.91 -7.32 26.11
N GLU A 352 -26.96 -6.41 25.15
CA GLU A 352 -27.64 -5.12 25.30
C GLU A 352 -29.10 -5.29 25.76
N ARG A 353 -29.85 -6.14 25.07
CA ARG A 353 -31.25 -6.45 25.47
C ARG A 353 -31.36 -7.04 26.88
N VAL A 354 -30.47 -7.96 27.24
CA VAL A 354 -30.47 -8.58 28.58
C VAL A 354 -30.12 -7.55 29.65
N PHE A 355 -29.17 -6.65 29.39
CA PHE A 355 -28.81 -5.58 30.32
C PHE A 355 -29.94 -4.55 30.48
N GLU A 356 -30.59 -4.14 29.39
CA GLU A 356 -31.77 -3.29 29.47
C GLU A 356 -32.90 -3.96 30.29
N TRP A 357 -33.19 -5.23 30.07
CA TRP A 357 -34.19 -5.97 30.83
C TRP A 357 -33.75 -6.32 32.24
N GLY A 358 -32.47 -6.60 32.48
CA GLY A 358 -31.90 -6.92 33.79
C GLY A 358 -31.90 -5.72 34.74
N VAL A 359 -31.62 -4.55 34.27
CA VAL A 359 -31.68 -3.30 35.05
C VAL A 359 -33.14 -2.97 35.42
N ILE A 360 -34.08 -3.15 34.48
CA ILE A 360 -35.51 -2.97 34.73
C ILE A 360 -36.03 -4.05 35.72
N GLY A 361 -35.58 -5.29 35.59
CA GLY A 361 -36.00 -6.39 36.51
C GLY A 361 -35.49 -6.19 37.93
N LEU A 362 -34.30 -5.63 38.14
CA LEU A 362 -33.77 -5.29 39.47
C LEU A 362 -34.48 -4.10 40.11
N PHE A 363 -34.96 -3.13 39.30
CA PHE A 363 -35.72 -1.99 39.83
C PHE A 363 -37.15 -2.37 40.25
N TRP A 364 -37.73 -3.49 39.78
CA TRP A 364 -39.05 -3.99 40.19
C TRP A 364 -38.97 -5.07 41.25
N ALA A 365 -37.81 -5.55 41.63
CA ALA A 365 -37.59 -6.55 42.67
C ALA A 365 -37.16 -5.95 44.02
N PHE A 366 -37.05 -4.66 44.13
CA PHE A 366 -36.88 -3.86 45.35
C PHE A 366 -37.98 -2.79 45.45
#